data_bbd5a6e08540fa2ff016c793c8c228f3
#
_entry.id   bbd5a6e08540fa2ff016c793c8c228f3
#
_cell.length_a   1.000
_cell.length_b   1.000
_cell.length_c   1.000
_cell.angle_alpha   90.00
_cell.angle_beta   90.00
_cell.angle_gamma   90.00
#
_symmetry.space_group_name_H-M   'P 1'
#
loop_
_entity.id
_entity.type
_entity.pdbx_description
1 polymer ?
#
loop_
_entity_poly.entity_id
_entity_poly.type
_entity_poly.pdbx_seq_one_letter_code
_entity_poly.pdbx_strand_id
1 'polypeptide(L)'
;MAGGRPGLRAELHDGRWQLTGAADGDLINGYLSYLADRGSSAQTVRAYAFDLLAFSRWLAAEEIALGEVTTDAMLRFLAYCRRAPLPGRPGGNVYSIRDGRSAGYAPATINRRLAAVSGLFGYWAMRDPAAPNPVPRSAAARRPASGERGGLLAHLGKPKRRSGLRVREPRRLPRGLDRAETAALLASFRTDRDRVIAGLMLFSGLRSAEVLGLAVADVDIPRGWIHVTGKGDKERRVPLDPDVAGLIQAYLLAERPETVSRALFVVAKGPHRGQPLTTAGLRTIFRYHRGKAGVPAGHPHALRHSFGTALAEAGVDLAVLQALMGHDHVDSSAAYIHLAPAHVRAAYDAARQRQRAL
;
A
#
# COMPACT_ATOMS: atom_id res chain seq x y z
N MET A 1 32.45 26.38 -22.95
CA MET A 1 30.99 26.12 -22.98
C MET A 1 30.74 24.87 -22.14
N ALA A 2 30.44 25.06 -20.84
CA ALA A 2 30.15 23.96 -19.94
C ALA A 2 28.68 23.56 -20.12
N GLY A 3 28.44 22.53 -20.94
CA GLY A 3 27.12 21.91 -21.05
C GLY A 3 26.81 21.20 -19.74
N GLY A 4 25.99 21.85 -18.89
CA GLY A 4 25.49 21.25 -17.65
C GLY A 4 24.78 19.94 -18.00
N ARG A 5 25.27 18.81 -17.47
CA ARG A 5 24.56 17.52 -17.56
C ARG A 5 23.13 17.73 -17.09
N PRO A 6 22.11 17.37 -17.87
CA PRO A 6 20.72 17.49 -17.43
C PRO A 6 20.58 16.74 -16.11
N GLY A 7 20.06 17.43 -15.08
CA GLY A 7 19.98 16.84 -13.74
C GLY A 7 19.11 15.60 -13.76
N LEU A 8 19.54 14.52 -13.11
CA LEU A 8 18.82 13.26 -12.96
C LEU A 8 17.39 13.50 -12.41
N ARG A 9 16.38 13.12 -13.19
CA ARG A 9 14.95 13.30 -12.84
C ARG A 9 14.13 12.07 -13.20
N ALA A 10 13.03 11.86 -12.48
CA ALA A 10 12.00 10.90 -12.85
C ALA A 10 10.76 11.68 -13.30
N GLU A 11 10.33 11.47 -14.51
CA GLU A 11 9.28 12.23 -15.18
C GLU A 11 8.27 11.26 -15.80
N LEU A 12 7.01 11.73 -15.91
CA LEU A 12 5.95 11.00 -16.60
C LEU A 12 5.89 11.53 -18.03
N HIS A 13 6.25 10.71 -19.00
CA HIS A 13 6.20 11.03 -20.42
C HIS A 13 5.29 10.04 -21.13
N ASP A 14 4.31 10.53 -21.86
CA ASP A 14 3.29 9.72 -22.58
C ASP A 14 2.68 8.61 -21.72
N GLY A 15 2.35 8.94 -20.45
CA GLY A 15 1.76 8.00 -19.51
C GLY A 15 2.72 6.96 -18.92
N ARG A 16 4.02 7.00 -19.27
CA ARG A 16 5.07 6.10 -18.77
C ARG A 16 6.10 6.85 -17.92
N TRP A 17 6.50 6.26 -16.81
CA TRP A 17 7.57 6.81 -15.98
C TRP A 17 8.91 6.54 -16.61
N GLN A 18 9.75 7.56 -16.69
CA GLN A 18 11.10 7.50 -17.26
C GLN A 18 12.10 8.25 -16.38
N LEU A 19 13.36 7.82 -16.39
CA LEU A 19 14.48 8.56 -15.85
C LEU A 19 15.19 9.30 -16.99
N THR A 20 15.37 10.61 -16.80
CA THR A 20 16.15 11.48 -17.70
C THR A 20 17.48 11.85 -17.07
N GLY A 21 18.51 11.99 -17.87
CA GLY A 21 19.86 12.36 -17.43
C GLY A 21 20.67 11.24 -16.75
N ALA A 22 20.17 10.00 -16.72
CA ALA A 22 20.90 8.83 -16.23
C ALA A 22 21.83 8.28 -17.35
N ALA A 23 23.04 7.87 -16.99
CA ALA A 23 23.97 7.23 -17.94
C ALA A 23 23.39 5.92 -18.51
N ASP A 24 22.70 5.15 -17.66
CA ASP A 24 22.07 3.87 -18.01
C ASP A 24 20.56 4.03 -18.23
N GLY A 25 20.13 5.21 -18.72
CA GLY A 25 18.72 5.57 -18.88
C GLY A 25 17.93 4.57 -19.71
N ASP A 26 18.50 4.06 -20.81
CA ASP A 26 17.81 3.11 -21.70
C ASP A 26 17.49 1.79 -21.01
N LEU A 27 18.40 1.25 -20.22
CA LEU A 27 18.19 0.01 -19.47
C LEU A 27 17.13 0.21 -18.38
N ILE A 28 17.21 1.32 -17.63
CA ILE A 28 16.28 1.64 -16.55
C ILE A 28 14.89 1.88 -17.13
N ASN A 29 14.77 2.66 -18.20
CA ASN A 29 13.50 2.97 -18.84
C ASN A 29 12.88 1.74 -19.51
N GLY A 30 13.70 0.86 -20.08
CA GLY A 30 13.28 -0.44 -20.57
C GLY A 30 12.70 -1.32 -19.45
N TYR A 31 13.32 -1.32 -18.28
CA TYR A 31 12.78 -2.04 -17.11
C TYR A 31 11.46 -1.45 -16.61
N LEU A 32 11.35 -0.11 -16.54
CA LEU A 32 10.10 0.54 -16.12
C LEU A 32 8.94 0.26 -17.09
N SER A 33 9.24 0.27 -18.40
CA SER A 33 8.28 -0.12 -19.44
C SER A 33 7.86 -1.60 -19.30
N TYR A 34 8.83 -2.50 -19.13
CA TYR A 34 8.58 -3.92 -18.90
C TYR A 34 7.65 -4.16 -17.69
N LEU A 35 7.82 -3.40 -16.59
CA LEU A 35 6.94 -3.49 -15.44
C LEU A 35 5.50 -3.06 -15.78
N ALA A 36 5.35 -1.98 -16.55
CA ALA A 36 4.04 -1.51 -16.99
C ALA A 36 3.37 -2.53 -17.89
N ASP A 37 4.09 -3.08 -18.87
CA ASP A 37 3.60 -4.08 -19.83
C ASP A 37 3.24 -5.41 -19.15
N ARG A 38 3.88 -5.75 -18.01
CA ARG A 38 3.49 -6.88 -17.15
C ARG A 38 2.26 -6.63 -16.29
N GLY A 39 1.58 -5.51 -16.43
CA GLY A 39 0.40 -5.18 -15.62
C GLY A 39 0.74 -4.73 -14.19
N SER A 40 1.96 -4.25 -13.92
CA SER A 40 2.27 -3.62 -12.63
C SER A 40 1.46 -2.33 -12.48
N SER A 41 0.91 -2.08 -11.29
CA SER A 41 0.15 -0.85 -11.08
C SER A 41 0.99 0.40 -11.36
N ALA A 42 0.38 1.45 -11.92
CA ALA A 42 1.04 2.73 -12.18
C ALA A 42 1.74 3.29 -10.94
N GLN A 43 1.17 3.06 -9.75
CA GLN A 43 1.78 3.46 -8.48
C GLN A 43 3.05 2.65 -8.16
N THR A 44 3.10 1.37 -8.52
CA THR A 44 4.30 0.52 -8.34
C THR A 44 5.40 0.99 -9.27
N VAL A 45 5.09 1.20 -10.55
CA VAL A 45 6.06 1.70 -11.55
C VAL A 45 6.61 3.08 -11.13
N ARG A 46 5.72 3.99 -10.70
CA ARG A 46 6.12 5.28 -10.14
C ARG A 46 7.07 5.13 -8.95
N ALA A 47 6.73 4.28 -7.99
CA ALA A 47 7.57 4.08 -6.81
C ALA A 47 8.95 3.55 -7.18
N TYR A 48 9.03 2.62 -8.12
CA TYR A 48 10.28 2.06 -8.62
C TYR A 48 11.09 3.10 -9.41
N ALA A 49 10.47 3.95 -10.22
CA ALA A 49 11.15 5.05 -10.90
C ALA A 49 11.89 5.97 -9.90
N PHE A 50 11.21 6.37 -8.80
CA PHE A 50 11.85 7.18 -7.76
C PHE A 50 12.90 6.41 -6.94
N ASP A 51 12.73 5.11 -6.75
CA ASP A 51 13.72 4.27 -6.06
C ASP A 51 14.99 4.11 -6.92
N LEU A 52 14.82 3.90 -8.22
CA LEU A 52 15.93 3.82 -9.18
C LEU A 52 16.60 5.19 -9.38
N LEU A 53 15.84 6.29 -9.38
CA LEU A 53 16.40 7.64 -9.37
C LEU A 53 17.34 7.85 -8.17
N ALA A 54 16.90 7.42 -6.97
CA ALA A 54 17.71 7.54 -5.78
C ALA A 54 18.99 6.67 -5.87
N PHE A 55 18.89 5.49 -6.47
CA PHE A 55 20.02 4.60 -6.71
C PHE A 55 20.99 5.19 -7.74
N SER A 56 20.50 5.69 -8.89
CA SER A 56 21.33 6.33 -9.90
C SER A 56 22.05 7.58 -9.39
N ARG A 57 21.40 8.37 -8.54
CA ARG A 57 22.04 9.52 -7.88
C ARG A 57 23.16 9.11 -6.95
N TRP A 58 22.97 8.02 -6.20
CA TRP A 58 23.99 7.46 -5.34
C TRP A 58 25.17 6.90 -6.16
N LEU A 59 24.91 6.16 -7.23
CA LEU A 59 25.97 5.67 -8.14
C LEU A 59 26.80 6.81 -8.71
N ALA A 60 26.13 7.88 -9.17
CA ALA A 60 26.81 9.05 -9.69
C ALA A 60 27.68 9.78 -8.64
N ALA A 61 27.24 9.79 -7.37
CA ALA A 61 28.01 10.39 -6.27
C ALA A 61 29.21 9.54 -5.84
N GLU A 62 29.11 8.21 -5.99
CA GLU A 62 30.20 7.27 -5.69
C GLU A 62 31.08 6.98 -6.92
N GLU A 63 30.78 7.60 -8.08
CA GLU A 63 31.46 7.40 -9.36
C GLU A 63 31.48 5.93 -9.80
N ILE A 64 30.42 5.17 -9.54
CA ILE A 64 30.28 3.75 -9.88
C ILE A 64 29.39 3.62 -11.12
N ALA A 65 29.88 2.94 -12.17
CA ALA A 65 29.05 2.56 -13.30
C ALA A 65 28.09 1.42 -12.93
N LEU A 66 26.90 1.38 -13.55
CA LEU A 66 25.90 0.35 -13.24
C LEU A 66 26.43 -1.07 -13.43
N GLY A 67 27.26 -1.30 -14.46
CA GLY A 67 27.89 -2.59 -14.73
C GLY A 67 28.95 -3.03 -13.71
N GLU A 68 29.47 -2.09 -12.92
CA GLU A 68 30.47 -2.34 -11.87
C GLU A 68 29.90 -2.53 -10.48
N VAL A 69 28.58 -2.53 -10.37
CA VAL A 69 27.91 -2.69 -9.08
C VAL A 69 28.13 -4.10 -8.54
N THR A 70 28.84 -4.20 -7.42
CA THR A 70 29.09 -5.43 -6.68
C THR A 70 28.12 -5.57 -5.49
N THR A 71 28.12 -6.74 -4.85
CA THR A 71 27.42 -6.93 -3.57
C THR A 71 27.92 -5.97 -2.50
N ASP A 72 29.21 -5.66 -2.48
CA ASP A 72 29.80 -4.70 -1.54
C ASP A 72 29.26 -3.27 -1.80
N ALA A 73 29.16 -2.85 -3.05
CA ALA A 73 28.50 -1.59 -3.41
C ALA A 73 27.05 -1.56 -2.92
N MET A 74 26.32 -2.68 -2.99
CA MET A 74 24.96 -2.76 -2.46
C MET A 74 24.90 -2.67 -0.92
N LEU A 75 25.89 -3.17 -0.20
CA LEU A 75 26.02 -2.98 1.25
C LEU A 75 26.28 -1.50 1.60
N ARG A 76 27.12 -0.82 0.83
CA ARG A 76 27.36 0.63 0.96
C ARG A 76 26.08 1.43 0.66
N PHE A 77 25.35 1.07 -0.39
CA PHE A 77 24.05 1.70 -0.70
C PHE A 77 23.03 1.50 0.43
N LEU A 78 22.97 0.31 1.02
CA LEU A 78 22.14 0.04 2.19
C LEU A 78 22.51 0.95 3.36
N ALA A 79 23.81 1.08 3.68
CA ALA A 79 24.30 1.95 4.72
C ALA A 79 23.99 3.43 4.44
N TYR A 80 24.13 3.87 3.20
CA TYR A 80 23.71 5.20 2.73
C TYR A 80 22.22 5.42 2.99
N CYS A 81 21.33 4.51 2.57
CA CYS A 81 19.90 4.64 2.77
C CYS A 81 19.50 4.75 4.27
N ARG A 82 20.29 4.16 5.17
CA ARG A 82 20.05 4.24 6.63
C ARG A 82 20.46 5.58 7.24
N ARG A 83 21.36 6.32 6.58
CA ARG A 83 21.92 7.58 7.09
C ARG A 83 21.48 8.80 6.30
N ALA A 84 21.07 8.61 5.04
CA ALA A 84 20.71 9.69 4.15
C ALA A 84 19.58 10.55 4.75
N PRO A 85 19.73 11.87 4.75
CA PRO A 85 18.67 12.78 5.16
C PRO A 85 17.46 12.57 4.25
N LEU A 86 16.27 12.56 4.83
CA LEU A 86 15.04 12.53 4.04
C LEU A 86 14.96 13.81 3.22
N PRO A 87 14.63 13.76 1.91
CA PRO A 87 14.43 14.96 1.13
C PRO A 87 13.29 15.77 1.77
N GLY A 88 13.68 16.83 2.48
CA GLY A 88 12.78 17.78 3.08
C GLY A 88 12.13 18.68 2.01
N ARG A 89 10.95 19.24 2.30
CA ARG A 89 10.52 20.43 1.60
C ARG A 89 11.54 21.54 1.91
N PRO A 90 11.90 22.41 0.94
CA PRO A 90 12.73 23.55 1.22
C PRO A 90 12.11 24.35 2.41
N GLY A 91 12.85 24.49 3.49
CA GLY A 91 12.41 25.25 4.68
C GLY A 91 11.82 24.44 5.85
N GLY A 92 11.74 23.12 5.78
CA GLY A 92 11.20 22.31 6.88
C GLY A 92 12.26 21.43 7.54
N ASN A 93 12.62 21.73 8.78
CA ASN A 93 13.30 20.80 9.67
C ASN A 93 12.33 19.65 10.01
N VAL A 94 12.37 18.56 9.25
CA VAL A 94 11.62 17.34 9.59
C VAL A 94 12.45 16.56 10.59
N TYR A 95 12.30 16.87 11.86
CA TYR A 95 12.82 16.06 12.94
C TYR A 95 11.89 14.87 13.15
N SER A 96 12.47 13.67 13.28
CA SER A 96 11.72 12.53 13.82
C SER A 96 11.42 12.83 15.29
N ILE A 97 10.15 13.11 15.60
CA ILE A 97 9.68 13.41 16.96
C ILE A 97 9.94 12.25 17.94
N ARG A 98 10.31 11.07 17.44
CA ARG A 98 10.46 9.87 18.28
C ARG A 98 11.85 9.61 18.85
N ASP A 99 12.94 10.02 18.20
CA ASP A 99 14.28 9.59 18.64
C ASP A 99 15.39 10.66 18.52
N GLY A 100 15.10 11.93 18.18
CA GLY A 100 16.11 13.01 18.09
C GLY A 100 17.23 12.78 17.06
N ARG A 101 17.20 11.67 16.32
CA ARG A 101 18.19 11.33 15.29
C ARG A 101 17.62 11.71 13.91
N SER A 102 18.46 12.27 13.05
CA SER A 102 18.12 12.40 11.63
C SER A 102 17.93 10.99 11.08
N ALA A 103 16.67 10.55 11.11
CA ALA A 103 16.34 9.18 10.76
C ALA A 103 16.48 9.05 9.23
N GLY A 104 17.32 8.16 8.77
CA GLY A 104 17.38 7.70 7.40
C GLY A 104 16.03 7.13 6.95
N TYR A 105 15.98 6.56 5.76
CA TYR A 105 14.73 6.01 5.24
C TYR A 105 14.17 4.89 6.09
N ALA A 106 12.83 4.80 6.14
CA ALA A 106 12.15 3.71 6.84
C ALA A 106 12.53 2.33 6.26
N PRO A 107 12.61 1.26 7.09
CA PRO A 107 12.97 -0.09 6.64
C PRO A 107 12.17 -0.57 5.42
N ALA A 108 10.86 -0.31 5.38
CA ALA A 108 10.00 -0.66 4.24
C ALA A 108 10.41 0.08 2.93
N THR A 109 10.82 1.36 3.02
CA THR A 109 11.33 2.12 1.88
C THR A 109 12.66 1.56 1.39
N ILE A 110 13.58 1.23 2.32
CA ILE A 110 14.86 0.61 1.98
C ILE A 110 14.63 -0.73 1.28
N ASN A 111 13.77 -1.58 1.85
CA ASN A 111 13.46 -2.88 1.26
C ASN A 111 12.82 -2.78 -0.13
N ARG A 112 11.97 -1.76 -0.37
CA ARG A 112 11.40 -1.50 -1.69
C ARG A 112 12.47 -1.06 -2.69
N ARG A 113 13.41 -0.18 -2.30
CA ARG A 113 14.54 0.22 -3.14
C ARG A 113 15.41 -0.95 -3.53
N LEU A 114 15.78 -1.79 -2.57
CA LEU A 114 16.55 -3.00 -2.84
C LEU A 114 15.79 -3.95 -3.79
N ALA A 115 14.46 -4.04 -3.65
CA ALA A 115 13.63 -4.82 -4.57
C ALA A 115 13.59 -4.22 -5.98
N ALA A 116 13.52 -2.88 -6.11
CA ALA A 116 13.56 -2.20 -7.40
C ALA A 116 14.91 -2.42 -8.10
N VAL A 117 16.01 -2.27 -7.37
CA VAL A 117 17.38 -2.51 -7.89
C VAL A 117 17.57 -3.99 -8.27
N SER A 118 17.19 -4.92 -7.39
CA SER A 118 17.25 -6.36 -7.71
C SER A 118 16.41 -6.74 -8.93
N GLY A 119 15.26 -6.06 -9.09
CA GLY A 119 14.40 -6.23 -10.26
C GLY A 119 15.04 -5.71 -11.54
N LEU A 120 15.72 -4.55 -11.49
CA LEU A 120 16.47 -3.99 -12.62
C LEU A 120 17.57 -4.95 -13.08
N PHE A 121 18.42 -5.43 -12.17
CA PHE A 121 19.45 -6.40 -12.49
C PHE A 121 18.88 -7.76 -12.95
N GLY A 122 17.72 -8.17 -12.41
CA GLY A 122 17.01 -9.33 -12.91
C GLY A 122 16.49 -9.16 -14.35
N TYR A 123 16.01 -7.96 -14.69
CA TYR A 123 15.61 -7.60 -16.06
C TYR A 123 16.84 -7.55 -16.99
N TRP A 124 17.95 -6.99 -16.53
CA TRP A 124 19.20 -6.99 -17.30
C TRP A 124 19.67 -8.40 -17.60
N ALA A 125 19.73 -9.29 -16.59
CA ALA A 125 20.15 -10.67 -16.77
C ALA A 125 19.22 -11.50 -17.69
N MET A 126 17.98 -11.08 -17.95
CA MET A 126 17.13 -11.68 -18.97
C MET A 126 17.56 -11.32 -20.40
N ARG A 127 18.20 -10.15 -20.57
CA ARG A 127 18.67 -9.64 -21.87
C ARG A 127 20.13 -9.99 -22.13
N ASP A 128 20.91 -10.03 -21.06
CA ASP A 128 22.31 -10.39 -21.04
C ASP A 128 22.58 -11.36 -19.89
N PRO A 129 22.64 -12.67 -20.16
CA PRO A 129 22.88 -13.68 -19.14
C PRO A 129 24.22 -13.54 -18.40
N ALA A 130 25.17 -12.79 -18.95
CA ALA A 130 26.44 -12.52 -18.29
C ALA A 130 26.36 -11.43 -17.22
N ALA A 131 25.27 -10.64 -17.20
CA ALA A 131 25.06 -9.60 -16.20
C ALA A 131 24.70 -10.19 -14.83
N PRO A 132 25.58 -10.10 -13.81
CA PRO A 132 25.29 -10.65 -12.48
C PRO A 132 24.29 -9.76 -11.74
N ASN A 133 23.41 -10.37 -10.94
CA ASN A 133 22.58 -9.61 -10.01
C ASN A 133 23.33 -9.43 -8.68
N PRO A 134 23.78 -8.21 -8.35
CA PRO A 134 24.59 -7.93 -7.17
C PRO A 134 23.78 -7.98 -5.87
N VAL A 135 22.44 -8.07 -5.95
CA VAL A 135 21.58 -8.20 -4.78
C VAL A 135 21.44 -9.68 -4.42
N PRO A 136 22.11 -10.17 -3.35
CA PRO A 136 22.07 -11.56 -2.98
C PRO A 136 20.62 -12.01 -2.78
N ARG A 137 20.21 -13.06 -3.47
CA ARG A 137 18.98 -13.78 -3.15
C ARG A 137 19.34 -14.73 -2.03
N SER A 138 18.64 -14.68 -0.89
CA SER A 138 18.82 -15.71 0.11
C SER A 138 18.63 -17.05 -0.59
N ALA A 139 19.64 -17.92 -0.54
CA ALA A 139 19.45 -19.30 -0.85
C ALA A 139 18.21 -19.72 -0.03
N ALA A 140 17.13 -20.13 -0.68
CA ALA A 140 16.12 -20.89 0.03
C ALA A 140 16.94 -21.98 0.71
N ALA A 141 16.89 -22.01 2.06
CA ALA A 141 17.49 -23.14 2.77
C ALA A 141 16.99 -24.36 2.01
N ARG A 142 17.91 -25.10 1.38
CA ARG A 142 17.59 -26.38 0.78
C ARG A 142 17.03 -27.17 1.93
N ARG A 143 15.71 -27.15 2.10
CA ARG A 143 15.06 -28.22 2.81
C ARG A 143 15.46 -29.45 2.02
N PRO A 144 16.14 -30.41 2.65
CA PRO A 144 16.32 -31.70 2.02
C PRO A 144 14.94 -32.13 1.56
N ALA A 145 14.86 -32.65 0.35
CA ALA A 145 13.68 -33.32 -0.14
C ALA A 145 13.47 -34.56 0.75
N SER A 146 13.01 -34.34 1.97
CA SER A 146 12.42 -35.36 2.80
C SER A 146 11.02 -35.52 2.25
N GLY A 147 10.82 -36.65 1.58
CA GLY A 147 9.55 -37.11 1.11
C GLY A 147 8.49 -36.96 2.19
N GLU A 148 7.28 -36.67 1.72
CA GLU A 148 6.02 -36.97 2.37
C GLU A 148 5.84 -36.48 3.81
N ARG A 149 5.49 -35.22 3.96
CA ARG A 149 4.56 -34.74 5.00
C ARG A 149 4.04 -33.36 4.58
N GLY A 150 3.40 -33.29 3.43
CA GLY A 150 2.55 -32.16 3.09
C GLY A 150 1.25 -32.26 3.88
N GLY A 151 1.19 -31.69 5.07
CA GLY A 151 -0.09 -31.50 5.74
C GLY A 151 -1.04 -30.68 4.87
N LEU A 152 -2.33 -30.74 5.14
CA LEU A 152 -3.44 -30.09 4.39
C LEU A 152 -3.18 -28.61 4.04
N LEU A 153 -2.23 -27.95 4.72
CA LEU A 153 -1.85 -26.54 4.57
C LEU A 153 -0.50 -26.31 3.85
N ALA A 154 0.14 -27.38 3.33
CA ALA A 154 1.46 -27.24 2.69
C ALA A 154 1.46 -26.39 1.41
N HIS A 155 0.30 -26.20 0.77
CA HIS A 155 0.12 -25.34 -0.39
C HIS A 155 0.04 -23.85 -0.04
N LEU A 156 -0.15 -23.46 1.24
CA LEU A 156 -0.30 -22.08 1.68
C LEU A 156 1.04 -21.36 1.93
N GLY A 157 2.16 -22.04 1.85
CA GLY A 157 3.45 -21.51 2.26
C GLY A 157 4.61 -21.75 1.33
N LYS A 158 4.55 -21.29 0.06
CA LYS A 158 5.83 -21.14 -0.69
C LYS A 158 6.64 -20.03 -0.04
N PRO A 159 7.82 -20.29 0.56
CA PRO A 159 8.62 -19.23 1.16
C PRO A 159 9.02 -18.25 0.05
N LYS A 160 8.57 -16.99 0.15
CA LYS A 160 9.04 -15.94 -0.73
C LYS A 160 10.54 -15.84 -0.57
N ARG A 161 11.30 -16.03 -1.67
CA ARG A 161 12.75 -15.79 -1.70
C ARG A 161 12.99 -14.34 -1.27
N ARG A 162 13.53 -14.15 -0.08
CA ARG A 162 13.87 -12.82 0.46
C ARG A 162 15.30 -12.50 0.05
N SER A 163 15.57 -11.26 -0.34
CA SER A 163 16.94 -10.78 -0.53
C SER A 163 17.72 -10.88 0.79
N GLY A 164 18.98 -11.34 0.74
CA GLY A 164 19.87 -11.38 1.89
C GLY A 164 20.19 -9.99 2.48
N LEU A 165 20.01 -8.93 1.67
CA LEU A 165 20.22 -7.53 2.07
C LEU A 165 18.99 -6.89 2.74
N ARG A 166 17.91 -7.62 2.92
CA ARG A 166 16.67 -7.06 3.48
C ARG A 166 16.86 -6.57 4.91
N VAL A 167 16.48 -5.32 5.17
CA VAL A 167 16.43 -4.74 6.52
C VAL A 167 15.27 -5.33 7.28
N ARG A 168 15.51 -5.69 8.55
CA ARG A 168 14.45 -6.17 9.46
C ARG A 168 13.42 -5.05 9.68
N GLU A 169 12.18 -5.32 9.35
CA GLU A 169 11.05 -4.46 9.67
C GLU A 169 10.47 -4.86 11.02
N PRO A 170 10.32 -3.93 11.97
CA PRO A 170 9.57 -4.25 13.19
C PRO A 170 8.12 -4.57 12.80
N ARG A 171 7.65 -5.75 13.18
CA ARG A 171 6.24 -6.13 13.03
C ARG A 171 5.45 -5.31 14.04
N ARG A 172 4.86 -4.23 13.59
CA ARG A 172 3.85 -3.50 14.37
C ARG A 172 2.50 -4.07 13.99
N LEU A 173 1.70 -4.42 14.98
CA LEU A 173 0.30 -4.74 14.73
C LEU A 173 -0.39 -3.49 14.16
N PRO A 174 -1.24 -3.64 13.15
CA PRO A 174 -2.04 -2.53 12.65
C PRO A 174 -2.87 -1.96 13.82
N ARG A 175 -2.76 -0.67 14.08
CA ARG A 175 -3.63 -0.01 15.05
C ARG A 175 -4.83 0.56 14.31
N GLY A 176 -6.02 0.01 14.58
CA GLY A 176 -7.29 0.67 14.28
C GLY A 176 -7.46 1.92 15.16
N LEU A 177 -8.44 2.72 14.84
CA LEU A 177 -8.90 3.80 15.72
C LEU A 177 -9.75 3.18 16.84
N ASP A 178 -9.61 3.69 18.03
CA ASP A 178 -10.55 3.34 19.10
C ASP A 178 -11.92 3.99 18.86
N ARG A 179 -12.88 3.67 19.72
CA ARG A 179 -14.27 4.14 19.57
C ARG A 179 -14.38 5.67 19.66
N ALA A 180 -13.64 6.30 20.57
CA ALA A 180 -13.65 7.75 20.73
C ALA A 180 -12.97 8.45 19.57
N GLU A 181 -11.78 7.97 19.12
CA GLU A 181 -11.09 8.46 17.95
C GLU A 181 -11.95 8.35 16.68
N THR A 182 -12.66 7.23 16.52
CA THR A 182 -13.56 6.98 15.39
C THR A 182 -14.72 7.96 15.41
N ALA A 183 -15.39 8.12 16.53
CA ALA A 183 -16.51 9.03 16.68
C ALA A 183 -16.09 10.49 16.43
N ALA A 184 -14.97 10.93 17.01
CA ALA A 184 -14.42 12.27 16.80
C ALA A 184 -14.07 12.56 15.33
N LEU A 185 -13.47 11.57 14.65
CA LEU A 185 -13.13 11.70 13.24
C LEU A 185 -14.37 11.78 12.36
N LEU A 186 -15.38 10.89 12.58
CA LEU A 186 -16.62 10.89 11.82
C LEU A 186 -17.42 12.18 12.03
N ALA A 187 -17.52 12.69 13.27
CA ALA A 187 -18.17 13.94 13.58
C ALA A 187 -17.50 15.16 12.94
N SER A 188 -16.25 15.07 12.58
CA SER A 188 -15.51 16.16 11.91
C SER A 188 -15.94 16.38 10.46
N PHE A 189 -16.39 15.33 9.75
CA PHE A 189 -16.86 15.42 8.37
C PHE A 189 -18.18 16.18 8.27
N ARG A 190 -18.26 17.16 7.37
CA ARG A 190 -19.43 18.04 7.22
C ARG A 190 -20.24 17.77 5.98
N THR A 191 -19.65 17.13 4.96
CA THR A 191 -20.31 16.81 3.70
C THR A 191 -20.69 15.35 3.68
N ASP A 192 -21.82 15.02 3.06
CA ASP A 192 -22.25 13.63 2.92
C ASP A 192 -21.27 12.84 2.07
N ARG A 193 -20.68 13.46 1.05
CA ARG A 193 -19.58 12.85 0.29
C ARG A 193 -18.46 12.32 1.19
N ASP A 194 -17.94 13.16 2.08
CA ASP A 194 -16.78 12.80 2.91
C ASP A 194 -17.17 11.79 4.01
N ARG A 195 -18.42 11.86 4.51
CA ARG A 195 -19.00 10.86 5.41
C ARG A 195 -19.15 9.51 4.74
N VAL A 196 -19.67 9.47 3.52
CA VAL A 196 -19.79 8.23 2.72
C VAL A 196 -18.42 7.60 2.51
N ILE A 197 -17.41 8.38 2.08
CA ILE A 197 -16.05 7.90 1.88
C ILE A 197 -15.51 7.25 3.16
N ALA A 198 -15.66 7.91 4.31
CA ALA A 198 -15.23 7.37 5.60
C ALA A 198 -16.04 6.14 6.00
N GLY A 199 -17.35 6.15 5.81
CA GLY A 199 -18.27 5.06 6.09
C GLY A 199 -17.94 3.80 5.29
N LEU A 200 -17.70 3.91 3.99
CA LEU A 200 -17.30 2.78 3.15
C LEU A 200 -15.98 2.13 3.59
N MET A 201 -15.05 2.92 4.13
CA MET A 201 -13.80 2.37 4.68
C MET A 201 -14.00 1.72 6.03
N LEU A 202 -14.89 2.28 6.87
CA LEU A 202 -15.12 1.83 8.24
C LEU A 202 -16.10 0.66 8.35
N PHE A 203 -17.17 0.65 7.53
CA PHE A 203 -18.27 -0.33 7.65
C PHE A 203 -18.27 -1.37 6.52
N SER A 204 -17.61 -1.08 5.39
CA SER A 204 -17.47 -2.03 4.28
C SER A 204 -16.00 -2.41 4.02
N GLY A 205 -15.06 -1.82 4.75
CA GLY A 205 -13.63 -2.16 4.68
C GLY A 205 -12.94 -1.87 3.35
N LEU A 206 -13.44 -0.95 2.54
CA LEU A 206 -12.87 -0.64 1.23
C LEU A 206 -11.51 0.04 1.35
N ARG A 207 -10.62 -0.24 0.38
CA ARG A 207 -9.34 0.49 0.23
C ARG A 207 -9.58 1.86 -0.40
N SER A 208 -8.69 2.81 -0.14
CA SER A 208 -8.76 4.15 -0.78
C SER A 208 -8.87 4.10 -2.30
N ALA A 209 -8.14 3.21 -2.95
CA ALA A 209 -8.20 3.06 -4.41
C ALA A 209 -9.53 2.44 -4.87
N GLU A 210 -10.08 1.51 -4.10
CA GLU A 210 -11.38 0.90 -4.36
C GLU A 210 -12.50 1.94 -4.24
N VAL A 211 -12.51 2.72 -3.14
CA VAL A 211 -13.48 3.81 -2.96
C VAL A 211 -13.42 4.83 -4.09
N LEU A 212 -12.20 5.24 -4.50
CA LEU A 212 -12.03 6.20 -5.59
C LEU A 212 -12.37 5.63 -6.97
N GLY A 213 -12.31 4.30 -7.12
CA GLY A 213 -12.66 3.61 -8.36
C GLY A 213 -14.14 3.30 -8.52
N LEU A 214 -14.97 3.48 -7.47
CA LEU A 214 -16.40 3.20 -7.56
C LEU A 214 -17.11 4.09 -8.57
N ALA A 215 -17.89 3.49 -9.44
CA ALA A 215 -18.91 4.16 -10.23
C ALA A 215 -20.26 4.20 -9.49
N VAL A 216 -21.15 5.08 -9.90
CA VAL A 216 -22.52 5.14 -9.34
C VAL A 216 -23.25 3.81 -9.53
N ALA A 217 -23.03 3.13 -10.65
CA ALA A 217 -23.65 1.85 -10.98
C ALA A 217 -23.13 0.67 -10.12
N ASP A 218 -21.98 0.82 -9.43
CA ASP A 218 -21.42 -0.24 -8.61
C ASP A 218 -22.13 -0.37 -7.25
N VAL A 219 -23.01 0.58 -6.91
CA VAL A 219 -23.73 0.61 -5.64
C VAL A 219 -25.17 0.18 -5.85
N ASP A 220 -25.50 -1.02 -5.39
CA ASP A 220 -26.87 -1.56 -5.40
C ASP A 220 -27.53 -1.28 -4.04
N ILE A 221 -28.07 -0.06 -3.89
CA ILE A 221 -28.71 0.37 -2.65
C ILE A 221 -29.90 -0.52 -2.28
N PRO A 222 -30.83 -0.86 -3.20
CA PRO A 222 -31.99 -1.69 -2.87
C PRO A 222 -31.62 -3.07 -2.33
N ARG A 223 -30.52 -3.66 -2.85
CA ARG A 223 -30.05 -4.97 -2.40
C ARG A 223 -29.00 -4.91 -1.29
N GLY A 224 -28.49 -3.71 -0.95
CA GLY A 224 -27.48 -3.54 0.10
C GLY A 224 -26.11 -4.10 -0.28
N TRP A 225 -25.68 -3.97 -1.54
CA TRP A 225 -24.39 -4.49 -2.01
C TRP A 225 -23.59 -3.44 -2.77
N ILE A 226 -22.27 -3.57 -2.68
CA ILE A 226 -21.29 -2.80 -3.46
C ILE A 226 -20.46 -3.78 -4.28
N HIS A 227 -20.33 -3.53 -5.58
CA HIS A 227 -19.41 -4.22 -6.47
C HIS A 227 -18.06 -3.52 -6.41
N VAL A 228 -17.02 -4.23 -6.06
CA VAL A 228 -15.69 -3.65 -5.84
C VAL A 228 -14.69 -4.37 -6.75
N THR A 229 -14.02 -3.61 -7.60
CA THR A 229 -12.88 -4.10 -8.38
C THR A 229 -11.58 -3.80 -7.62
N GLY A 230 -10.87 -4.84 -7.25
CA GLY A 230 -9.62 -4.76 -6.48
C GLY A 230 -8.38 -4.81 -7.36
N LYS A 231 -7.22 -5.00 -6.75
CA LYS A 231 -5.94 -5.14 -7.46
C LYS A 231 -5.96 -6.36 -8.39
N GLY A 232 -5.58 -6.16 -9.67
CA GLY A 232 -5.53 -7.22 -10.70
C GLY A 232 -6.92 -7.61 -11.19
N ASP A 233 -7.84 -6.64 -11.26
CA ASP A 233 -9.22 -6.77 -11.75
C ASP A 233 -10.04 -7.85 -11.05
N LYS A 234 -9.68 -8.16 -9.80
CA LYS A 234 -10.45 -9.09 -8.98
C LYS A 234 -11.69 -8.42 -8.46
N GLU A 235 -12.84 -8.93 -8.84
CA GLU A 235 -14.13 -8.45 -8.38
C GLU A 235 -14.57 -9.15 -7.11
N ARG A 236 -15.24 -8.41 -6.24
CA ARG A 236 -15.96 -8.94 -5.08
C ARG A 236 -17.17 -8.09 -4.77
N ARG A 237 -18.14 -8.70 -4.09
CA ARG A 237 -19.27 -7.99 -3.49
C ARG A 237 -19.02 -7.77 -2.00
N VAL A 238 -19.32 -6.58 -1.53
CA VAL A 238 -19.19 -6.21 -0.12
C VAL A 238 -20.53 -5.69 0.36
N PRO A 239 -21.01 -6.07 1.56
CA PRO A 239 -22.23 -5.52 2.12
C PRO A 239 -22.15 -4.00 2.27
N LEU A 240 -23.22 -3.34 1.93
CA LEU A 240 -23.44 -1.91 2.14
C LEU A 240 -24.20 -1.70 3.45
N ASP A 241 -23.59 -0.98 4.37
CA ASP A 241 -24.23 -0.58 5.61
C ASP A 241 -25.44 0.34 5.33
N PRO A 242 -26.61 0.13 5.99
CA PRO A 242 -27.82 0.92 5.73
C PRO A 242 -27.66 2.42 5.97
N ASP A 243 -26.91 2.83 6.99
CA ASP A 243 -26.67 4.25 7.27
C ASP A 243 -25.81 4.88 6.18
N VAL A 244 -24.81 4.14 5.68
CA VAL A 244 -23.99 4.57 4.56
C VAL A 244 -24.81 4.64 3.28
N ALA A 245 -25.76 3.71 3.07
CA ALA A 245 -26.68 3.75 1.94
C ALA A 245 -27.51 5.03 1.92
N GLY A 246 -28.08 5.42 3.07
CA GLY A 246 -28.81 6.68 3.22
C GLY A 246 -27.94 7.91 2.92
N LEU A 247 -26.71 7.92 3.40
CA LEU A 247 -25.75 8.99 3.09
C LEU A 247 -25.37 9.05 1.59
N ILE A 248 -25.26 7.90 0.92
CA ILE A 248 -25.03 7.85 -0.54
C ILE A 248 -26.19 8.49 -1.28
N GLN A 249 -27.44 8.17 -0.90
CA GLN A 249 -28.62 8.78 -1.50
C GLN A 249 -28.63 10.30 -1.30
N ALA A 250 -28.40 10.77 -0.07
CA ALA A 250 -28.32 12.20 0.23
C ALA A 250 -27.23 12.90 -0.60
N TYR A 251 -26.03 12.30 -0.66
CA TYR A 251 -24.94 12.82 -1.48
C TYR A 251 -25.30 12.92 -2.96
N LEU A 252 -25.89 11.87 -3.53
CA LEU A 252 -26.28 11.85 -4.96
C LEU A 252 -27.34 12.86 -5.31
N LEU A 253 -28.31 13.07 -4.41
CA LEU A 253 -29.44 13.96 -4.62
C LEU A 253 -29.12 15.43 -4.37
N ALA A 254 -28.32 15.73 -3.34
CA ALA A 254 -28.17 17.10 -2.85
C ALA A 254 -26.74 17.69 -3.02
N GLU A 255 -25.70 16.88 -2.96
CA GLU A 255 -24.32 17.42 -2.94
C GLU A 255 -23.52 17.12 -4.20
N ARG A 256 -23.80 15.99 -4.87
CA ARG A 256 -23.02 15.59 -6.04
C ARG A 256 -23.25 16.57 -7.19
N PRO A 257 -22.21 17.26 -7.71
CA PRO A 257 -22.34 18.16 -8.84
C PRO A 257 -22.84 17.41 -10.08
N GLU A 258 -23.59 18.09 -10.92
CA GLU A 258 -23.87 17.61 -12.26
C GLU A 258 -22.56 17.39 -13.02
N THR A 259 -22.43 16.21 -13.63
CA THR A 259 -21.23 15.80 -14.32
C THR A 259 -21.50 14.63 -15.26
N VAL A 260 -20.74 14.53 -16.32
CA VAL A 260 -20.72 13.37 -17.24
C VAL A 260 -19.92 12.20 -16.67
N SER A 261 -19.20 12.41 -15.57
CA SER A 261 -18.39 11.38 -14.92
C SER A 261 -19.27 10.29 -14.32
N ARG A 262 -18.95 9.04 -14.60
CA ARG A 262 -19.58 7.87 -13.95
C ARG A 262 -19.06 7.62 -12.53
N ALA A 263 -17.93 8.25 -12.14
CA ALA A 263 -17.36 8.06 -10.80
C ALA A 263 -18.36 8.45 -9.71
N LEU A 264 -18.48 7.64 -8.68
CA LEU A 264 -19.33 7.95 -7.53
C LEU A 264 -18.86 9.24 -6.85
N PHE A 265 -17.56 9.36 -6.60
CA PHE A 265 -17.01 10.53 -5.92
C PHE A 265 -16.33 11.48 -6.87
N VAL A 266 -16.80 12.72 -6.87
CA VAL A 266 -16.29 13.80 -7.71
C VAL A 266 -15.88 15.01 -6.89
N VAL A 267 -15.06 15.87 -7.49
CA VAL A 267 -14.64 17.14 -6.89
C VAL A 267 -15.82 18.09 -6.83
N ALA A 268 -16.16 18.60 -5.63
CA ALA A 268 -17.35 19.42 -5.43
C ALA A 268 -17.15 20.89 -5.83
N LYS A 269 -15.93 21.44 -5.75
CA LYS A 269 -15.65 22.88 -5.93
C LYS A 269 -14.34 23.13 -6.67
N GLY A 270 -14.21 24.32 -7.26
CA GLY A 270 -13.00 24.78 -7.94
C GLY A 270 -12.89 24.35 -9.39
N PRO A 271 -11.73 24.55 -10.03
CA PRO A 271 -11.54 24.36 -11.47
C PRO A 271 -11.72 22.91 -11.94
N HIS A 272 -11.65 21.94 -11.03
CA HIS A 272 -11.83 20.52 -11.31
C HIS A 272 -13.20 19.99 -10.86
N ARG A 273 -14.18 20.89 -10.61
CA ARG A 273 -15.55 20.50 -10.21
C ARG A 273 -16.13 19.48 -11.19
N GLY A 274 -16.72 18.41 -10.68
CA GLY A 274 -17.30 17.33 -11.47
C GLY A 274 -16.31 16.27 -11.99
N GLN A 275 -15.01 16.50 -11.90
CA GLN A 275 -14.00 15.49 -12.22
C GLN A 275 -13.89 14.43 -11.12
N PRO A 276 -13.46 13.19 -11.42
CA PRO A 276 -13.26 12.15 -10.42
C PRO A 276 -12.33 12.61 -9.30
N LEU A 277 -12.68 12.26 -8.05
CA LEU A 277 -11.86 12.57 -6.90
C LEU A 277 -10.55 11.78 -6.97
N THR A 278 -9.43 12.47 -6.81
CA THR A 278 -8.09 11.87 -6.89
C THR A 278 -7.58 11.38 -5.53
N THR A 279 -6.56 10.52 -5.55
CA THR A 279 -5.85 10.10 -4.31
C THR A 279 -5.26 11.30 -3.54
N ALA A 280 -4.81 12.35 -4.25
CA ALA A 280 -4.31 13.58 -3.63
C ALA A 280 -5.44 14.34 -2.93
N GLY A 281 -6.60 14.45 -3.58
CA GLY A 281 -7.80 15.05 -3.01
C GLY A 281 -8.25 14.30 -1.75
N LEU A 282 -8.36 12.98 -1.81
CA LEU A 282 -8.70 12.15 -0.66
C LEU A 282 -7.72 12.35 0.51
N ARG A 283 -6.42 12.36 0.25
CA ARG A 283 -5.41 12.62 1.29
C ARG A 283 -5.56 14.01 1.91
N THR A 284 -5.96 15.00 1.13
CA THR A 284 -6.18 16.37 1.63
C THR A 284 -7.40 16.44 2.54
N ILE A 285 -8.51 15.77 2.16
CA ILE A 285 -9.71 15.63 2.99
C ILE A 285 -9.32 15.03 4.36
N PHE A 286 -8.70 13.86 4.37
CA PHE A 286 -8.33 13.18 5.62
C PHE A 286 -7.30 13.96 6.44
N ARG A 287 -6.35 14.66 5.81
CA ARG A 287 -5.38 15.51 6.51
C ARG A 287 -6.08 16.65 7.25
N TYR A 288 -7.04 17.30 6.62
CA TYR A 288 -7.82 18.36 7.22
C TYR A 288 -8.65 17.83 8.40
N HIS A 289 -9.41 16.76 8.19
CA HIS A 289 -10.35 16.25 9.20
C HIS A 289 -9.65 15.63 10.40
N ARG A 290 -8.57 14.87 10.22
CA ARG A 290 -7.79 14.34 11.35
C ARG A 290 -7.15 15.44 12.21
N GLY A 291 -6.71 16.53 11.57
CA GLY A 291 -6.21 17.72 12.31
C GLY A 291 -7.32 18.38 13.11
N LYS A 292 -8.50 18.57 12.50
CA LYS A 292 -9.66 19.17 13.14
C LYS A 292 -10.23 18.32 14.29
N ALA A 293 -10.24 16.98 14.13
CA ALA A 293 -10.72 16.06 15.15
C ALA A 293 -9.72 15.78 16.27
N GLY A 294 -8.46 16.25 16.15
CA GLY A 294 -7.40 15.90 17.10
C GLY A 294 -7.00 14.41 17.05
N VAL A 295 -7.24 13.73 15.91
CA VAL A 295 -6.97 12.30 15.72
C VAL A 295 -5.85 12.10 14.71
N PRO A 296 -4.57 12.20 15.09
CA PRO A 296 -3.44 12.09 14.16
C PRO A 296 -3.39 10.78 13.38
N ALA A 297 -3.90 9.69 13.99
CA ALA A 297 -4.01 8.36 13.38
C ALA A 297 -5.18 8.25 12.39
N GLY A 298 -6.06 9.26 12.27
CA GLY A 298 -7.27 9.27 11.45
C GLY A 298 -6.98 9.33 9.95
N HIS A 299 -6.45 8.27 9.38
CA HIS A 299 -6.20 8.13 7.94
C HIS A 299 -7.03 6.97 7.34
N PRO A 300 -7.23 6.94 6.03
CA PRO A 300 -8.06 5.92 5.37
C PRO A 300 -7.76 4.48 5.77
N HIS A 301 -6.48 4.12 5.85
CA HIS A 301 -6.08 2.78 6.27
C HIS A 301 -6.46 2.45 7.72
N ALA A 302 -6.46 3.44 8.62
CA ALA A 302 -6.85 3.21 10.01
C ALA A 302 -8.34 2.85 10.12
N LEU A 303 -9.23 3.53 9.36
CA LEU A 303 -10.66 3.17 9.31
C LEU A 303 -10.87 1.74 8.82
N ARG A 304 -10.20 1.35 7.73
CA ARG A 304 -10.27 -0.03 7.24
C ARG A 304 -9.67 -1.03 8.25
N HIS A 305 -8.63 -0.66 9.00
CA HIS A 305 -8.11 -1.50 10.08
C HIS A 305 -9.12 -1.63 11.22
N SER A 306 -9.81 -0.55 11.59
CA SER A 306 -10.90 -0.60 12.58
C SER A 306 -12.01 -1.55 12.13
N PHE A 307 -12.41 -1.56 10.86
CA PHE A 307 -13.33 -2.54 10.30
C PHE A 307 -12.84 -3.97 10.51
N GLY A 308 -11.60 -4.28 10.11
CA GLY A 308 -11.04 -5.63 10.25
C GLY A 308 -10.93 -6.06 11.71
N THR A 309 -10.57 -5.14 12.61
CA THR A 309 -10.49 -5.41 14.06
C THR A 309 -11.87 -5.66 14.65
N ALA A 310 -12.87 -4.82 14.33
CA ALA A 310 -14.23 -4.97 14.82
C ALA A 310 -14.87 -6.31 14.39
N LEU A 311 -14.67 -6.74 13.15
CA LEU A 311 -15.15 -8.04 12.67
C LEU A 311 -14.43 -9.22 13.37
N ALA A 312 -13.12 -9.11 13.59
CA ALA A 312 -12.37 -10.13 14.32
C ALA A 312 -12.81 -10.22 15.78
N GLU A 313 -13.06 -9.09 16.44
CA GLU A 313 -13.59 -9.03 17.80
C GLU A 313 -15.03 -9.59 17.90
N ALA A 314 -15.83 -9.37 16.86
CA ALA A 314 -17.16 -9.96 16.73
C ALA A 314 -17.14 -11.47 16.39
N GLY A 315 -15.97 -12.05 16.18
CA GLY A 315 -15.83 -13.48 15.94
C GLY A 315 -16.11 -13.93 14.51
N VAL A 316 -16.05 -13.02 13.55
CA VAL A 316 -16.20 -13.37 12.14
C VAL A 316 -15.08 -14.30 11.69
N ASP A 317 -15.44 -15.35 10.98
CA ASP A 317 -14.48 -16.33 10.45
C ASP A 317 -13.39 -15.66 9.60
N LEU A 318 -12.15 -16.17 9.71
CA LEU A 318 -11.00 -15.60 9.01
C LEU A 318 -11.16 -15.63 7.48
N ALA A 319 -11.80 -16.66 6.94
CA ALA A 319 -12.03 -16.76 5.49
C ALA A 319 -13.04 -15.70 5.03
N VAL A 320 -14.09 -15.47 5.82
CA VAL A 320 -15.08 -14.41 5.55
C VAL A 320 -14.42 -13.04 5.65
N LEU A 321 -13.62 -12.80 6.69
CA LEU A 321 -12.85 -11.56 6.85
C LEU A 321 -11.89 -11.34 5.67
N GLN A 322 -11.20 -12.38 5.21
CA GLN A 322 -10.32 -12.33 4.06
C GLN A 322 -11.07 -11.96 2.78
N ALA A 323 -12.23 -12.58 2.55
CA ALA A 323 -13.09 -12.32 1.39
C ALA A 323 -13.59 -10.86 1.39
N LEU A 324 -14.14 -10.38 2.51
CA LEU A 324 -14.64 -9.02 2.64
C LEU A 324 -13.53 -7.99 2.43
N MET A 325 -12.37 -8.19 3.04
CA MET A 325 -11.25 -7.28 2.90
C MET A 325 -10.49 -7.43 1.57
N GLY A 326 -10.74 -8.47 0.78
CA GLY A 326 -10.02 -8.73 -0.47
C GLY A 326 -8.51 -8.85 -0.25
N HIS A 327 -8.09 -9.68 0.71
CA HIS A 327 -6.69 -9.98 0.97
C HIS A 327 -6.24 -11.16 0.12
N ASP A 328 -5.21 -10.97 -0.71
CA ASP A 328 -4.63 -12.05 -1.52
C ASP A 328 -3.90 -13.12 -0.68
N HIS A 329 -3.54 -12.79 0.56
CA HIS A 329 -2.80 -13.67 1.46
C HIS A 329 -3.45 -13.71 2.84
N VAL A 330 -3.58 -14.91 3.38
CA VAL A 330 -4.10 -15.19 4.74
C VAL A 330 -3.30 -14.43 5.81
N ASP A 331 -1.98 -14.29 5.64
CA ASP A 331 -1.12 -13.54 6.56
C ASP A 331 -1.59 -12.11 6.81
N SER A 332 -2.24 -11.49 5.83
CA SER A 332 -2.77 -10.13 5.96
C SER A 332 -4.00 -10.07 6.87
N SER A 333 -4.82 -11.12 6.87
CA SER A 333 -6.02 -11.24 7.73
C SER A 333 -5.67 -11.83 9.09
N ALA A 334 -4.69 -12.72 9.15
CA ALA A 334 -4.22 -13.32 10.41
C ALA A 334 -3.72 -12.28 11.42
N ALA A 335 -3.26 -11.10 10.95
CA ALA A 335 -2.88 -10.01 11.84
C ALA A 335 -4.04 -9.54 12.74
N TYR A 336 -5.29 -9.68 12.30
CA TYR A 336 -6.47 -9.29 13.09
C TYR A 336 -6.83 -10.29 14.20
N ILE A 337 -6.49 -11.57 14.03
CA ILE A 337 -6.68 -12.58 15.09
C ILE A 337 -5.87 -12.21 16.34
N HIS A 338 -4.65 -11.71 16.15
CA HIS A 338 -3.81 -11.26 17.27
C HIS A 338 -4.34 -10.00 17.98
N LEU A 339 -5.30 -9.28 17.35
CA LEU A 339 -5.92 -8.09 17.92
C LEU A 339 -7.20 -8.40 18.70
N ALA A 340 -7.70 -9.65 18.63
CA ALA A 340 -8.94 -10.09 19.28
C ALA A 340 -8.70 -11.20 20.32
N PRO A 341 -7.89 -10.97 21.40
CA PRO A 341 -7.57 -12.00 22.38
C PRO A 341 -8.80 -12.51 23.15
N ALA A 342 -9.79 -11.66 23.36
CA ALA A 342 -11.03 -12.03 24.03
C ALA A 342 -11.83 -13.07 23.22
N HIS A 343 -11.91 -12.89 21.88
CA HIS A 343 -12.55 -13.86 21.00
C HIS A 343 -11.81 -15.21 20.98
N VAL A 344 -10.47 -15.18 20.90
CA VAL A 344 -9.63 -16.39 20.98
C VAL A 344 -9.87 -17.12 22.28
N ARG A 345 -9.97 -16.42 23.40
CA ARG A 345 -10.29 -17.00 24.70
C ARG A 345 -11.68 -17.60 24.73
N ALA A 346 -12.70 -16.90 24.27
CA ALA A 346 -14.07 -17.38 24.22
C ALA A 346 -14.21 -18.64 23.36
N ALA A 347 -13.57 -18.67 22.18
CA ALA A 347 -13.55 -19.84 21.31
C ALA A 347 -12.87 -21.05 21.97
N TYR A 348 -11.76 -20.84 22.67
CA TYR A 348 -11.10 -21.88 23.45
C TYR A 348 -12.01 -22.44 24.55
N ASP A 349 -12.64 -21.56 25.34
CA ASP A 349 -13.49 -21.96 26.46
C ASP A 349 -14.71 -22.75 25.95
N ALA A 350 -15.33 -22.33 24.83
CA ALA A 350 -16.42 -23.06 24.18
C ALA A 350 -15.98 -24.45 23.67
N ALA A 351 -14.79 -24.57 23.08
CA ALA A 351 -14.24 -25.84 22.65
C ALA A 351 -13.99 -26.78 23.83
N ARG A 352 -13.46 -26.27 24.94
CA ARG A 352 -13.22 -27.05 26.18
C ARG A 352 -14.53 -27.52 26.82
N GLN A 353 -15.58 -26.69 26.81
CA GLN A 353 -16.89 -27.11 27.30
C GLN A 353 -17.46 -28.30 26.50
N ARG A 354 -17.39 -28.21 25.15
CA ARG A 354 -17.82 -29.34 24.28
C ARG A 354 -17.02 -30.62 24.53
N GLN A 355 -15.69 -30.50 24.73
CA GLN A 355 -14.84 -31.66 25.05
C GLN A 355 -15.19 -32.32 26.39
N ARG A 356 -15.67 -31.57 27.40
CA ARG A 356 -16.07 -32.10 28.70
C ARG A 356 -17.47 -32.71 28.69
N ALA A 357 -18.27 -32.42 27.65
CA ALA A 357 -19.61 -32.95 27.47
C ALA A 357 -19.65 -34.27 26.68
N LEU A 358 -18.50 -34.72 26.16
CA LEU A 358 -18.26 -36.03 25.56
C LEU A 358 -17.74 -37.03 26.58
#